data_a3b61f4918ea01e2c551899d7bc87944
#
_entry.id   a3b61f4918ea01e2c551899d7bc87944
#
_cell.length_a   1.000
_cell.length_b   1.000
_cell.length_c   1.000
_cell.angle_alpha   90.00
_cell.angle_beta   90.00
_cell.angle_gamma   90.00
#
_symmetry.space_group_name_H-M   'P 1'
#
loop_
_entity.id
_entity.type
_entity.pdbx_description
1 polymer ?
#
loop_
_entity_poly.entity_id
_entity_poly.type
_entity_poly.pdbx_seq_one_letter_code
_entity_poly.pdbx_strand_id
1 'polypeptide(L)'
;MATERYVVAARLKPGKRAEAERELEAGPPFDPAELGLTGHAAYLTDDEVYLVFEGKAARSTALRLAQERLTDVARWQGMVSGLPARVAEVPPGARRLYDWRR
;
A
#
# COMPACT_ATOMS: atom_id res chain seq x y z
N MET A 1 -13.35 -19.44 6.87
CA MET A 1 -13.03 -19.05 5.49
C MET A 1 -11.67 -18.39 5.44
N ALA A 2 -10.92 -18.70 4.41
CA ALA A 2 -9.55 -18.19 4.30
C ALA A 2 -9.54 -16.70 4.03
N THR A 3 -8.72 -15.98 4.77
CA THR A 3 -8.43 -14.58 4.50
C THR A 3 -7.33 -14.52 3.46
N GLU A 4 -7.54 -13.73 2.42
CA GLU A 4 -6.56 -13.52 1.37
C GLU A 4 -5.57 -12.44 1.81
N ARG A 5 -4.30 -12.64 1.50
CA ARG A 5 -3.25 -11.64 1.72
C ARG A 5 -2.64 -11.29 0.37
N TYR A 6 -2.61 -10.01 0.06
CA TYR A 6 -2.07 -9.51 -1.20
C TYR A 6 -1.11 -8.37 -0.92
N VAL A 7 0.11 -8.50 -1.42
CA VAL A 7 1.16 -7.50 -1.22
C VAL A 7 1.60 -6.96 -2.56
N VAL A 8 1.64 -5.66 -2.68
CA VAL A 8 2.16 -5.00 -3.89
C VAL A 8 3.34 -4.13 -3.52
N ALA A 9 4.30 -4.07 -4.43
CA ALA A 9 5.49 -3.23 -4.27
C ALA A 9 5.59 -2.27 -5.45
N ALA A 10 5.95 -1.04 -5.16
CA ALA A 10 6.18 -0.03 -6.19
C ALA A 10 7.48 0.68 -5.89
N ARG A 11 8.26 0.96 -6.94
CA ARG A 11 9.52 1.67 -6.80
C ARG A 11 9.25 3.16 -6.59
N LEU A 12 9.97 3.75 -5.64
CA LEU A 12 9.89 5.20 -5.41
C LEU A 12 10.61 5.95 -6.53
N LYS A 13 10.07 7.11 -6.88
CA LYS A 13 10.79 8.03 -7.75
C LYS A 13 12.03 8.56 -7.02
N PRO A 14 13.12 8.84 -7.73
CA PRO A 14 14.31 9.41 -7.10
C PRO A 14 13.97 10.66 -6.27
N GLY A 15 14.51 10.73 -5.06
CA GLY A 15 14.32 11.88 -4.18
C GLY A 15 12.99 11.94 -3.46
N LYS A 16 12.14 10.91 -3.59
CA LYS A 16 10.80 10.91 -2.98
C LYS A 16 10.68 10.14 -1.67
N ARG A 17 11.78 9.56 -1.18
CA ARG A 17 11.71 8.72 0.03
C ARG A 17 11.20 9.47 1.25
N ALA A 18 11.71 10.66 1.50
CA ALA A 18 11.31 11.44 2.67
C ALA A 18 9.84 11.86 2.59
N GLU A 19 9.38 12.24 1.40
CA GLU A 19 7.98 12.58 1.16
C GLU A 19 7.10 11.37 1.35
N ALA A 20 7.50 10.21 0.84
CA ALA A 20 6.78 8.96 1.00
C ALA A 20 6.66 8.59 2.48
N GLU A 21 7.73 8.73 3.24
CA GLU A 21 7.72 8.44 4.66
C GLU A 21 6.69 9.31 5.39
N ARG A 22 6.66 10.60 5.12
CA ARG A 22 5.69 11.51 5.73
C ARG A 22 4.25 11.17 5.36
N GLU A 23 3.99 10.92 4.08
CA GLU A 23 2.65 10.61 3.61
C GLU A 23 2.13 9.29 4.18
N LEU A 24 2.99 8.27 4.24
CA LEU A 24 2.61 6.97 4.76
C LEU A 24 2.44 6.97 6.28
N GLU A 25 3.25 7.77 7.00
CA GLU A 25 3.11 7.90 8.45
C GLU A 25 1.77 8.51 8.85
N ALA A 26 1.16 9.29 7.98
CA ALA A 26 -0.16 9.84 8.22
C ALA A 26 -1.28 8.79 8.17
N GLY A 27 -0.96 7.58 7.73
CA GLY A 27 -1.92 6.49 7.61
C GLY A 27 -2.53 6.38 6.23
N PRO A 28 -3.44 5.42 6.02
CA PRO A 28 -4.05 5.24 4.71
C PRO A 28 -4.94 6.42 4.33
N PRO A 29 -4.97 6.79 3.02
CA PRO A 29 -5.82 7.90 2.56
C PRO A 29 -7.28 7.49 2.38
N PHE A 30 -7.65 6.32 2.85
CA PHE A 30 -8.99 5.75 2.76
C PHE A 30 -9.31 4.99 4.04
N ASP A 31 -10.57 4.65 4.24
CA ASP A 31 -10.96 3.81 5.38
C ASP A 31 -10.92 2.34 4.96
N PRO A 32 -9.94 1.56 5.46
CA PRO A 32 -9.84 0.15 5.08
C PRO A 32 -11.07 -0.68 5.42
N ALA A 33 -11.78 -0.33 6.50
CA ALA A 33 -12.99 -1.05 6.89
C ALA A 33 -14.10 -0.89 5.85
N GLU A 34 -14.24 0.29 5.25
CA GLU A 34 -15.23 0.53 4.21
C GLU A 34 -14.97 -0.31 2.96
N LEU A 35 -13.73 -0.71 2.75
CA LEU A 35 -13.34 -1.54 1.62
C LEU A 35 -13.45 -3.03 1.91
N GLY A 36 -13.91 -3.40 3.10
CA GLY A 36 -14.04 -4.79 3.49
C GLY A 36 -12.74 -5.46 3.88
N LEU A 37 -11.69 -4.69 4.14
CA LEU A 37 -10.41 -5.22 4.57
C LEU A 37 -10.44 -5.56 6.06
N THR A 38 -9.66 -6.56 6.43
CA THR A 38 -9.43 -6.92 7.82
C THR A 38 -8.04 -6.52 8.30
N GLY A 39 -7.15 -6.19 7.36
CA GLY A 39 -5.82 -5.68 7.66
C GLY A 39 -5.26 -4.89 6.48
N HIS A 40 -4.48 -3.89 6.79
CA HIS A 40 -3.80 -3.07 5.78
C HIS A 40 -2.57 -2.44 6.42
N ALA A 41 -1.45 -2.55 5.75
CA ALA A 41 -0.18 -2.04 6.28
C ALA A 41 0.67 -1.45 5.15
N ALA A 42 1.57 -0.56 5.51
CA ALA A 42 2.54 -0.01 4.58
C ALA A 42 3.95 -0.13 5.16
N TYR A 43 4.88 -0.53 4.29
CA TYR A 43 6.28 -0.67 4.63
C TYR A 43 7.13 0.10 3.63
N LEU A 44 8.31 0.49 4.04
CA LEU A 44 9.22 1.27 3.22
C LEU A 44 10.63 0.70 3.32
N THR A 45 11.27 0.53 2.17
CA THR A 45 12.70 0.28 2.08
C THR A 45 13.38 1.54 1.55
N ASP A 46 14.66 1.46 1.20
CA ASP A 46 15.37 2.64 0.68
C ASP A 46 14.76 3.15 -0.63
N ASP A 47 14.20 2.25 -1.45
CA ASP A 47 13.75 2.61 -2.79
C ASP A 47 12.38 2.03 -3.18
N GLU A 48 11.68 1.35 -2.27
CA GLU A 48 10.39 0.73 -2.59
C GLU A 48 9.37 0.91 -1.48
N VAL A 49 8.09 0.98 -1.88
CA VAL A 49 6.94 0.98 -0.98
C VAL A 49 6.26 -0.37 -1.11
N TYR A 50 5.87 -0.96 0.01
CA TYR A 50 5.13 -2.22 0.06
C TYR A 50 3.80 -1.97 0.74
N LEU A 51 2.71 -2.32 0.06
CA LEU A 51 1.36 -2.21 0.62
C LEU A 51 0.78 -3.60 0.79
N VAL A 52 0.33 -3.89 2.00
CA VAL A 52 -0.26 -5.19 2.37
C VAL A 52 -1.76 -5.01 2.49
N PHE A 53 -2.50 -5.89 1.85
CA PHE A 53 -3.96 -5.94 1.91
C PHE A 53 -4.38 -7.31 2.40
N GLU A 54 -5.23 -7.36 3.41
CA GLU A 54 -5.76 -8.60 3.95
C GLU A 54 -7.28 -8.52 4.05
N GLY A 55 -7.97 -9.59 3.66
CA GLY A 55 -9.42 -9.65 3.68
C GLY A 55 -9.92 -10.75 2.77
N LYS A 56 -11.22 -10.91 2.65
CA LYS A 56 -11.83 -11.96 1.81
C LYS A 56 -11.50 -11.78 0.34
N ALA A 57 -11.37 -10.54 -0.12
CA ALA A 57 -11.10 -10.21 -1.52
C ALA A 57 -9.99 -9.17 -1.61
N ALA A 58 -8.88 -9.42 -0.91
CA ALA A 58 -7.79 -8.44 -0.81
C ALA A 58 -7.23 -8.03 -2.16
N ARG A 59 -7.01 -8.99 -3.07
CA ARG A 59 -6.49 -8.69 -4.40
C ARG A 59 -7.45 -7.81 -5.21
N SER A 60 -8.72 -8.21 -5.24
CA SER A 60 -9.74 -7.45 -5.98
C SER A 60 -9.90 -6.05 -5.39
N THR A 61 -9.86 -5.93 -4.08
CA THR A 61 -9.96 -4.65 -3.39
C THR A 61 -8.78 -3.75 -3.75
N ALA A 62 -7.56 -4.28 -3.74
CA ALA A 62 -6.37 -3.51 -4.11
C ALA A 62 -6.44 -3.02 -5.55
N LEU A 63 -6.89 -3.87 -6.46
CA LEU A 63 -7.02 -3.50 -7.88
C LEU A 63 -8.10 -2.44 -8.09
N ARG A 64 -9.24 -2.56 -7.41
CA ARG A 64 -10.29 -1.55 -7.49
C ARG A 64 -9.84 -0.22 -6.91
N LEU A 65 -9.11 -0.26 -5.81
CA LEU A 65 -8.59 0.95 -5.19
C LEU A 65 -7.73 1.74 -6.16
N ALA A 66 -6.86 1.04 -6.90
CA ALA A 66 -6.01 1.68 -7.89
C ALA A 66 -6.80 2.27 -9.07
N GLN A 67 -7.96 1.70 -9.41
CA GLN A 67 -8.76 2.13 -10.55
C GLN A 67 -9.85 3.12 -10.19
N GLU A 68 -10.52 2.93 -9.06
CA GLU A 68 -11.73 3.66 -8.71
C GLU A 68 -11.52 4.78 -7.69
N ARG A 69 -10.44 4.69 -6.93
CA ARG A 69 -10.16 5.65 -5.85
C ARG A 69 -8.90 6.47 -6.14
N LEU A 70 -8.72 6.83 -7.42
CA LEU A 70 -7.53 7.57 -7.86
C LEU A 70 -7.31 8.87 -7.10
N THR A 71 -8.37 9.58 -6.77
CA THR A 71 -8.26 10.83 -6.02
C THR A 71 -7.68 10.60 -4.63
N ASP A 72 -8.12 9.51 -3.98
CA ASP A 72 -7.66 9.19 -2.62
C ASP A 72 -6.20 8.77 -2.58
N VAL A 73 -5.73 8.13 -3.64
CA VAL A 73 -4.37 7.59 -3.69
C VAL A 73 -3.43 8.39 -4.61
N ALA A 74 -3.90 9.50 -5.16
CA ALA A 74 -3.13 10.29 -6.12
C ALA A 74 -1.76 10.72 -5.58
N ARG A 75 -1.68 11.10 -4.31
CA ARG A 75 -0.41 11.47 -3.68
C ARG A 75 0.58 10.33 -3.66
N TRP A 76 0.09 9.12 -3.35
CA TRP A 76 0.94 7.94 -3.33
C TRP A 76 1.44 7.62 -4.74
N GLN A 77 0.55 7.71 -5.74
CA GLN A 77 0.92 7.47 -7.12
C GLN A 77 1.98 8.43 -7.61
N GLY A 78 1.94 9.67 -7.16
CA GLY A 78 2.93 10.69 -7.50
C GLY A 78 4.32 10.41 -6.96
N MET A 79 4.44 9.57 -5.94
CA MET A 79 5.72 9.23 -5.32
C MET A 79 6.37 7.98 -5.91
N VAL A 80 5.64 7.23 -6.71
CA VAL A 80 6.14 5.95 -7.25
C VAL A 80 6.30 6.01 -8.75
N SER A 81 7.22 5.19 -9.26
CA SER A 81 7.44 5.01 -10.69
C SER A 81 7.17 3.56 -11.05
N GLY A 82 6.83 3.33 -12.31
CA GLY A 82 6.67 1.96 -12.82
C GLY A 82 5.38 1.30 -12.37
N LEU A 83 4.25 1.95 -12.58
CA LEU A 83 2.96 1.28 -12.46
C LEU A 83 2.71 0.44 -13.71
N PRO A 84 2.06 -0.72 -13.55
CA PRO A 84 1.48 -1.27 -12.34
C PRO A 84 2.54 -1.76 -11.36
N ALA A 85 2.18 -1.75 -10.08
CA ALA A 85 3.01 -2.31 -9.04
C ALA A 85 3.12 -3.82 -9.20
N ARG A 86 4.27 -4.37 -8.84
CA ARG A 86 4.46 -5.81 -8.91
C ARG A 86 3.97 -6.50 -7.64
N VAL A 87 3.52 -7.74 -7.77
CA VAL A 87 3.20 -8.58 -6.60
C VAL A 87 4.51 -8.97 -5.93
N ALA A 88 4.57 -8.86 -4.60
CA ALA A 88 5.81 -9.09 -3.86
C ALA A 88 5.52 -9.51 -2.43
N GLU A 89 6.57 -9.89 -1.71
CA GLU A 89 6.53 -10.07 -0.26
C GLU A 89 7.31 -8.94 0.40
N VAL A 90 6.89 -8.58 1.61
CA VAL A 90 7.59 -7.57 2.39
C VAL A 90 8.96 -8.13 2.78
N PRO A 91 10.07 -7.49 2.41
CA PRO A 91 11.39 -8.00 2.75
C PRO A 91 11.71 -7.79 4.23
N PRO A 92 12.57 -8.66 4.79
CA PRO A 92 13.08 -8.45 6.15
C PRO A 92 13.77 -7.09 6.23
N GLY A 93 13.57 -6.38 7.31
CA GLY A 93 14.20 -5.08 7.50
C GLY A 93 13.44 -3.90 6.91
N ALA A 94 12.35 -4.13 6.19
CA ALA A 94 11.49 -3.04 5.74
C ALA A 94 10.87 -2.33 6.95
N ARG A 95 10.88 -1.00 6.92
CA ARG A 95 10.30 -0.21 8.01
C ARG A 95 8.80 -0.15 7.88
N ARG A 96 8.09 -0.57 8.92
CA ARG A 96 6.63 -0.45 8.98
C ARG A 96 6.25 0.97 9.32
N LEU A 97 5.43 1.61 8.49
CA LEU A 97 4.99 2.98 8.70
C LEU A 97 3.60 3.03 9.32
N TYR A 98 2.73 2.10 8.96
CA TYR A 98 1.47 1.90 9.67
C TYR A 98 1.02 0.45 9.51
N ASP A 99 0.18 0.01 10.44
CA ASP A 99 -0.41 -1.33 10.41
C ASP A 99 -1.82 -1.22 10.99
N TRP A 100 -2.81 -1.20 10.10
CA TRP A 100 -4.20 -1.11 10.49
C TRP A 100 -4.79 -2.52 10.60
N ARG A 101 -5.47 -2.79 11.71
CA ARG A 101 -6.18 -4.05 11.94
C ARG A 101 -7.60 -3.74 12.37
N ARG A 102 -8.52 -4.53 11.83
CA ARG A 102 -9.93 -4.42 12.19
C ARG A 102 -10.20 -4.95 13.60
#